data_20abd4790497c40f6bec8ec0295ac105
#
_entry.id   20abd4790497c40f6bec8ec0295ac105
#
_cell.length_a   1.000
_cell.length_b   1.000
_cell.length_c   1.000
_cell.angle_alpha   90.00
_cell.angle_beta   90.00
_cell.angle_gamma   90.00
#
_symmetry.space_group_name_H-M   'P 1'
#
loop_
_entity.id
_entity.type
_entity.pdbx_description
1 polymer ?
#
loop_
_entity_poly.entity_id
_entity_poly.type
_entity_poly.pdbx_seq_one_letter_code
_entity_poly.pdbx_strand_id
1 'polypeptide(L)' 'MRDPYEVLGIQRGASEDEIKKAYRAKCKRWHPDLNPNDPTAEEHFKEVQAAYDAFTAGGSGRSYGGLQEGN' A
#
# COMPACT_ATOMS: atom_id res chain seq x y z
N MET A 1 -15.12 -0.22 -2.45
CA MET A 1 -13.78 0.04 -2.07
C MET A 1 -13.55 1.48 -1.82
N ARG A 2 -12.75 1.83 -0.85
CA ARG A 2 -12.56 3.20 -0.56
C ARG A 2 -11.65 3.88 -1.55
N ASP A 3 -11.66 5.17 -1.55
CA ASP A 3 -10.82 5.96 -2.42
C ASP A 3 -9.38 5.60 -2.10
N PRO A 4 -8.54 5.31 -3.09
CA PRO A 4 -7.15 4.97 -2.82
C PRO A 4 -6.39 6.05 -2.08
N TYR A 5 -6.72 7.31 -2.28
CA TYR A 5 -6.06 8.35 -1.53
C TYR A 5 -6.42 8.24 -0.06
N GLU A 6 -7.67 7.89 0.21
CA GLU A 6 -8.11 7.76 1.56
C GLU A 6 -7.49 6.55 2.22
N VAL A 7 -7.38 5.46 1.50
CA VAL A 7 -6.80 4.24 2.04
C VAL A 7 -5.36 4.49 2.45
N LEU A 8 -4.62 5.23 1.65
CA LEU A 8 -3.23 5.50 1.97
C LEU A 8 -3.07 6.72 2.88
N GLY A 9 -4.15 7.44 3.13
CA GLY A 9 -4.08 8.57 4.02
C GLY A 9 -3.36 9.77 3.44
N ILE A 10 -3.46 9.95 2.15
CA ILE A 10 -2.78 11.06 1.50
C ILE A 10 -3.81 11.94 0.81
N GLN A 11 -3.42 13.10 0.39
CA GLN A 11 -4.32 14.01 -0.25
C GLN A 11 -4.32 13.81 -1.73
N ARG A 12 -5.36 14.23 -2.40
CA ARG A 12 -5.41 14.14 -3.83
C ARG A 12 -4.36 15.09 -4.29
N GLY A 13 -3.65 14.81 -5.21
CA GLY A 13 -2.57 15.65 -5.66
C GLY A 13 -1.24 15.26 -5.07
N ALA A 14 -1.20 14.25 -4.25
CA ALA A 14 0.04 13.80 -3.69
C ALA A 14 1.00 13.36 -4.79
N SER A 15 2.27 13.62 -4.63
CA SER A 15 3.24 13.28 -5.65
C SER A 15 3.48 11.77 -5.63
N GLU A 16 4.12 11.29 -6.66
CA GLU A 16 4.40 9.87 -6.75
C GLU A 16 5.25 9.43 -5.58
N ASP A 17 6.19 10.24 -5.16
CA ASP A 17 7.03 9.90 -4.03
C ASP A 17 6.20 9.83 -2.76
N GLU A 18 5.24 10.72 -2.59
CA GLU A 18 4.40 10.70 -1.44
C GLU A 18 3.51 9.46 -1.42
N ILE A 19 3.03 9.07 -2.58
CA ILE A 19 2.22 7.88 -2.70
C ILE A 19 3.04 6.66 -2.29
N LYS A 20 4.25 6.55 -2.77
CA LYS A 20 5.10 5.42 -2.46
C LYS A 20 5.45 5.39 -0.99
N LYS A 21 5.74 6.53 -0.42
CA LYS A 21 6.05 6.60 0.96
C LYS A 21 4.88 6.17 1.81
N ALA A 22 3.71 6.65 1.49
CA ALA A 22 2.51 6.30 2.23
C ALA A 22 2.23 4.80 2.11
N TYR A 23 2.42 4.26 0.93
CA TYR A 23 2.20 2.84 0.70
C TYR A 23 3.14 2.02 1.59
N ARG A 24 4.41 2.37 1.63
CA ARG A 24 5.35 1.64 2.43
C ARG A 24 5.01 1.72 3.91
N ALA A 25 4.61 2.90 4.35
CA ALA A 25 4.26 3.08 5.74
C ALA A 25 3.05 2.23 6.11
N LYS A 26 2.07 2.16 5.22
CA LYS A 26 0.89 1.37 5.51
C LYS A 26 1.20 -0.12 5.45
N CYS A 27 2.06 -0.53 4.54
CA CYS A 27 2.43 -1.92 4.45
C CYS A 27 3.10 -2.36 5.77
N LYS A 28 3.97 -1.52 6.29
CA LYS A 28 4.63 -1.85 7.51
C LYS A 28 3.63 -1.89 8.66
N ARG A 29 2.71 -0.97 8.68
CA ARG A 29 1.72 -0.91 9.73
C ARG A 29 0.83 -2.15 9.76
N TRP A 30 0.43 -2.64 8.61
CA TRP A 30 -0.52 -3.73 8.53
C TRP A 30 0.05 -5.06 8.08
N HIS A 31 1.35 -5.18 7.98
CA HIS A 31 1.93 -6.43 7.50
C HIS A 31 1.57 -7.55 8.45
N PRO A 32 1.09 -8.66 7.94
CA PRO A 32 0.64 -9.76 8.80
C PRO A 32 1.75 -10.30 9.70
N ASP A 33 2.98 -10.28 9.24
CA ASP A 33 4.07 -10.77 10.04
C ASP A 33 4.32 -9.87 11.23
N LEU A 34 4.02 -8.60 11.12
CA LEU A 34 4.21 -7.67 12.20
C LEU A 34 2.98 -7.59 13.09
N ASN A 35 1.88 -8.15 12.66
CA ASN A 35 0.65 -8.13 13.41
C ASN A 35 0.05 -9.52 13.48
N PRO A 36 0.79 -10.46 14.01
CA PRO A 36 0.36 -11.86 13.94
C PRO A 36 -0.93 -12.16 14.67
N ASN A 37 -1.27 -11.36 15.64
CA ASN A 37 -2.49 -11.64 16.35
C ASN A 37 -3.65 -10.75 15.94
N ASP A 38 -3.51 -10.05 14.85
CA ASP A 38 -4.56 -9.16 14.40
C ASP A 38 -5.19 -9.71 13.13
N PRO A 39 -6.35 -10.30 13.19
CA PRO A 39 -6.96 -10.86 12.01
C PRO A 39 -7.34 -9.81 10.97
N THR A 40 -7.43 -8.53 11.36
CA THR A 40 -7.81 -7.53 10.39
C THR A 40 -6.60 -7.00 9.66
N ALA A 41 -5.40 -7.31 10.12
CA ALA A 41 -4.20 -6.78 9.46
C ALA A 41 -4.11 -7.23 8.03
N GLU A 42 -4.45 -8.47 7.77
CA GLU A 42 -4.37 -8.97 6.43
C GLU A 42 -5.35 -8.27 5.52
N GLU A 43 -6.54 -7.98 6.01
CA GLU A 43 -7.51 -7.30 5.20
C GLU A 43 -7.06 -5.89 4.90
N HIS A 44 -6.51 -5.19 5.88
CA HIS A 44 -6.02 -3.84 5.65
C HIS A 44 -4.83 -3.88 4.69
N PHE A 45 -4.00 -4.87 4.82
CA PHE A 45 -2.84 -4.99 3.94
C PHE A 45 -3.29 -5.16 2.50
N LYS A 46 -4.31 -6.00 2.27
CA LYS A 46 -4.81 -6.20 0.93
C LYS A 46 -5.42 -4.92 0.40
N GLU A 47 -6.10 -4.17 1.25
CA GLU A 47 -6.71 -2.94 0.83
C GLU A 47 -5.63 -1.92 0.44
N VAL A 48 -4.55 -1.88 1.19
CA VAL A 48 -3.46 -0.98 0.88
C VAL A 48 -2.84 -1.35 -0.46
N GLN A 49 -2.67 -2.63 -0.72
CA GLN A 49 -2.12 -3.06 -1.99
C GLN A 49 -3.04 -2.71 -3.13
N ALA A 50 -4.33 -2.89 -2.94
CA ALA A 50 -5.29 -2.56 -3.99
C ALA A 50 -5.28 -1.05 -4.26
N ALA A 51 -5.13 -0.25 -3.22
CA ALA A 51 -5.09 1.19 -3.40
C ALA A 51 -3.85 1.59 -4.21
N TYR A 52 -2.73 0.98 -3.88
CA TYR A 52 -1.51 1.32 -4.60
C TYR A 52 -1.60 0.86 -6.05
N ASP A 53 -2.23 -0.28 -6.29
CA ASP A 53 -2.41 -0.75 -7.63
C ASP A 53 -3.24 0.23 -8.43
N ALA A 54 -4.20 0.90 -7.83
CA ALA A 54 -5.03 1.85 -8.53
C ALA A 54 -4.18 3.02 -9.03
N PHE A 55 -3.14 3.41 -8.29
CA PHE A 55 -2.29 4.49 -8.73
C PHE A 55 -1.33 4.02 -9.82
N THR A 56 -0.95 2.78 -9.80
CA THR A 56 0.00 2.29 -10.77
C THR A 56 -0.67 1.44 -11.82
N ALA A 57 -1.95 1.53 -11.94
CA ALA A 57 -2.69 0.72 -12.86
C ALA A 57 -2.12 0.84 -14.19
N GLY A 58 -1.97 -0.05 -14.82
CA GLY A 58 -1.43 0.00 -16.07
C GLY A 58 0.03 -0.12 -15.98
N GLY A 59 0.59 0.11 -14.95
CA GLY A 59 1.93 0.11 -14.92
C GLY A 59 2.41 -1.01 -14.28
N SER A 60 3.15 -0.98 -13.41
CA SER A 60 3.67 -2.00 -12.92
C SER A 60 3.13 -2.74 -12.01
N GLY A 61 2.45 -2.63 -11.47
CA GLY A 61 1.85 -3.48 -10.63
C GLY A 61 2.62 -4.28 -9.72
N ARG A 62 3.72 -4.52 -9.75
CA ARG A 62 4.28 -5.38 -8.87
C ARG A 62 4.86 -4.73 -7.82
N SER A 63 4.32 -3.93 -7.33
CA SER A 63 4.75 -3.20 -6.31
C SER A 63 5.54 -3.85 -5.25
N TYR A 64 5.03 -4.70 -4.56
CA TYR A 64 5.69 -5.22 -3.46
C TYR A 64 6.85 -6.02 -3.83
N GLY A 65 6.73 -6.73 -4.83
CA GLY A 65 7.79 -7.51 -5.29
C GLY A 65 8.94 -6.64 -5.67
N GLY A 66 8.66 -5.56 -6.28
CA GLY A 66 9.69 -4.70 -6.67
C GLY A 66 10.47 -4.19 -5.50
N LEU A 67 9.81 -4.02 -4.42
CA LEU A 67 10.46 -3.56 -3.31
C LEU A 67 11.48 -4.48 -2.86
N GLN A 68 11.19 -5.71 -2.85
CA GLN A 68 12.09 -6.58 -2.38
C GLN A 68 13.22 -6.73 -3.19
N GLU A 69 13.13 -6.70 -4.36
CA GLU A 69 14.21 -6.92 -5.07
C GLU A 69 15.02 -5.83 -5.02
N GLY A 70 14.63 -4.80 -4.71
CA GLY A 70 15.39 -3.77 -4.54
C GLY A 70 16.50 -4.09 -3.77
N ASN A 71 16.62 -4.92 -3.25
CA ASN A 71 17.64 -5.19 -2.48
C ASN A 71 18.44 -5.99 -2.85
#